data_7b4fe35ff139c6d0c85528250fdeca61
#
_entry.id   7b4fe35ff139c6d0c85528250fdeca61
#
_cell.length_a   1.000
_cell.length_b   1.000
_cell.length_c   1.000
_cell.angle_alpha   90.00
_cell.angle_beta   90.00
_cell.angle_gamma   90.00
#
_symmetry.space_group_name_H-M   'P 1'
#
loop_
_entity.id
_entity.type
_entity.pdbx_description
1 polymer ?
#
loop_
_entity_poly.entity_id
_entity_poly.type
_entity_poly.pdbx_seq_one_letter_code
_entity_poly.pdbx_strand_id
1 'polypeptide(L)'
;GVSNNLAMAVGPTLSLYIHDSFAGIWHGAGWNFLLWGLWFALFLILEKLFLGELLKNAPVVFGRAYTLTVVLISWVFFALEKPGEILAYLQAMFGLNGAGLMNTQAMFLGNEYLVLLIIALVACLPVGSLLIHRLKSSKTGPAMALYRVGEKVIPAALLILSVAYIVDASYNPFLYFRF
;
A
#
# COMPACT_ATOMS: atom_id res chain seq x y z
N GLY A 1 5.20 39.10 8.67
CA GLY A 1 5.99 37.95 9.14
C GLY A 1 5.35 36.61 8.86
N VAL A 2 4.03 36.47 8.96
CA VAL A 2 3.30 35.19 8.78
C VAL A 2 3.21 34.80 7.30
N SER A 3 3.04 35.76 6.40
CA SER A 3 2.92 35.49 4.96
C SER A 3 4.22 34.94 4.32
N ASN A 4 5.39 35.38 4.78
CA ASN A 4 6.67 34.90 4.26
C ASN A 4 7.00 33.48 4.73
N ASN A 5 6.60 33.13 5.95
CA ASN A 5 6.77 31.77 6.46
C ASN A 5 5.86 30.77 5.76
N LEU A 6 4.64 31.17 5.40
CA LEU A 6 3.72 30.35 4.63
C LEU A 6 4.24 30.12 3.19
N ALA A 7 4.74 31.16 2.54
CA ALA A 7 5.31 31.06 1.19
C ALA A 7 6.57 30.17 1.13
N MET A 8 7.46 30.28 2.15
CA MET A 8 8.64 29.41 2.27
C MET A 8 8.29 27.95 2.62
N ALA A 9 7.22 27.73 3.35
CA ALA A 9 6.77 26.37 3.69
C ALA A 9 5.97 25.72 2.55
N VAL A 10 5.24 26.49 1.77
CA VAL A 10 4.35 26.00 0.70
C VAL A 10 5.12 25.80 -0.61
N GLY A 11 6.11 26.65 -0.93
CA GLY A 11 6.84 26.60 -2.20
C GLY A 11 7.54 25.27 -2.48
N PRO A 12 8.47 24.80 -1.63
CA PRO A 12 9.16 23.52 -1.85
C PRO A 12 8.23 22.31 -1.79
N THR A 13 7.20 22.40 -0.96
CA THR A 13 6.20 21.32 -0.83
C THR A 13 5.24 21.28 -1.99
N LEU A 14 4.83 22.41 -2.54
CA LEU A 14 3.97 22.44 -3.72
C LEU A 14 4.69 21.86 -4.94
N SER A 15 6.01 22.11 -5.09
CA SER A 15 6.79 21.48 -6.16
C SER A 15 6.89 19.96 -5.99
N LEU A 16 7.00 19.45 -4.76
CA LEU A 16 6.99 18.02 -4.46
C LEU A 16 5.63 17.38 -4.81
N TYR A 17 4.53 18.04 -4.46
CA TYR A 17 3.19 17.56 -4.75
C TYR A 17 2.86 17.61 -6.25
N ILE A 18 3.34 18.64 -6.94
CA ILE A 18 3.25 18.71 -8.41
C ILE A 18 4.06 17.57 -9.02
N HIS A 19 5.26 17.30 -8.53
CA HIS A 19 6.09 16.19 -8.99
C HIS A 19 5.39 14.83 -8.77
N ASP A 20 4.78 14.61 -7.60
CA ASP A 20 4.04 13.37 -7.31
C ASP A 20 2.78 13.24 -8.15
N SER A 21 2.09 14.35 -8.46
CA SER A 21 0.97 14.36 -9.41
C SER A 21 1.43 14.03 -10.83
N PHE A 22 2.60 14.53 -11.24
CA PHE A 22 3.23 14.17 -12.52
C PHE A 22 3.79 12.74 -12.53
N ALA A 23 4.10 12.15 -11.38
CA ALA A 23 4.47 10.75 -11.31
C ALA A 23 3.32 9.83 -11.80
N GLY A 24 2.07 10.24 -11.61
CA GLY A 24 0.92 9.56 -12.23
C GLY A 24 1.01 9.53 -13.76
N ILE A 25 1.41 10.63 -14.39
CA ILE A 25 1.57 10.72 -15.86
C ILE A 25 2.77 9.86 -16.33
N TRP A 26 3.80 9.72 -15.51
CA TRP A 26 4.95 8.86 -15.78
C TRP A 26 4.57 7.38 -15.85
N HIS A 27 3.57 6.94 -15.10
CA HIS A 27 3.08 5.56 -15.11
C HIS A 27 2.25 5.19 -16.34
N GLY A 28 1.83 6.17 -17.15
CA GLY A 28 1.08 5.95 -18.38
C GLY A 28 0.20 7.15 -18.75
N ALA A 29 -0.24 7.23 -20.01
CA ALA A 29 -1.10 8.30 -20.51
C ALA A 29 -2.59 8.13 -20.12
N GLY A 30 -2.92 7.22 -19.21
CA GLY A 30 -4.30 6.95 -18.80
C GLY A 30 -4.83 7.94 -17.75
N TRP A 31 -6.12 8.24 -17.83
CA TRP A 31 -6.82 9.07 -16.85
C TRP A 31 -6.77 8.50 -15.43
N ASN A 32 -6.71 7.18 -15.31
CA ASN A 32 -6.59 6.46 -14.04
C ASN A 32 -5.31 6.83 -13.28
N PHE A 33 -4.17 6.94 -13.95
CA PHE A 33 -2.90 7.33 -13.34
C PHE A 33 -2.90 8.79 -12.89
N LEU A 34 -3.53 9.67 -13.68
CA LEU A 34 -3.72 11.07 -13.30
C LEU A 34 -4.59 11.19 -12.04
N LEU A 35 -5.72 10.48 -12.01
CA LEU A 35 -6.62 10.45 -10.84
C LEU A 35 -5.92 9.87 -9.61
N TRP A 36 -5.11 8.84 -9.78
CA TRP A 36 -4.31 8.23 -8.73
C TRP A 36 -3.30 9.23 -8.13
N GLY A 37 -2.54 9.94 -8.97
CA GLY A 37 -1.61 10.98 -8.54
C GLY A 37 -2.33 12.15 -7.84
N LEU A 38 -3.44 12.64 -8.39
CA LEU A 38 -4.25 13.69 -7.79
C LEU A 38 -4.84 13.29 -6.44
N TRP A 39 -5.22 12.02 -6.28
CA TRP A 39 -5.69 11.47 -5.00
C TRP A 39 -4.64 11.61 -3.91
N PHE A 40 -3.40 11.17 -4.14
CA PHE A 40 -2.34 11.33 -3.16
C PHE A 40 -1.98 12.79 -2.92
N ALA A 41 -1.88 13.61 -3.97
CA ALA A 41 -1.62 15.03 -3.83
C ALA A 41 -2.66 15.72 -2.95
N LEU A 42 -3.95 15.40 -3.13
CA LEU A 42 -5.04 15.92 -2.30
C LEU A 42 -4.82 15.59 -0.82
N PHE A 43 -4.59 14.32 -0.50
CA PHE A 43 -4.43 13.89 0.90
C PHE A 43 -3.16 14.43 1.54
N LEU A 44 -2.05 14.50 0.81
CA LEU A 44 -0.83 15.13 1.30
C LEU A 44 -1.03 16.63 1.61
N ILE A 45 -1.77 17.35 0.76
CA ILE A 45 -2.13 18.75 1.02
C ILE A 45 -3.01 18.84 2.28
N LEU A 46 -4.04 18.00 2.41
CA LEU A 46 -4.92 17.99 3.58
C LEU A 46 -4.17 17.66 4.86
N GLU A 47 -3.24 16.69 4.82
CA GLU A 47 -2.37 16.36 5.96
C GLU A 47 -1.52 17.54 6.38
N LYS A 48 -0.99 18.28 5.42
CA LYS A 48 -0.16 19.44 5.72
C LYS A 48 -0.97 20.62 6.25
N LEU A 49 -2.19 20.81 5.79
CA LEU A 49 -3.02 21.94 6.20
C LEU A 49 -3.58 21.77 7.61
N PHE A 50 -4.14 20.62 7.95
CA PHE A 50 -4.81 20.38 9.23
C PHE A 50 -4.86 18.93 9.69
N LEU A 51 -4.90 17.96 8.75
CA LEU A 51 -5.16 16.57 9.08
C LEU A 51 -3.97 15.95 9.84
N GLY A 52 -2.74 16.36 9.51
CA GLY A 52 -1.53 15.90 10.18
C GLY A 52 -1.52 16.24 11.67
N GLU A 53 -1.94 17.45 12.05
CA GLU A 53 -2.06 17.83 13.45
C GLU A 53 -3.18 17.06 14.16
N LEU A 54 -4.31 16.82 13.48
CA LEU A 54 -5.40 16.02 14.01
C LEU A 54 -4.97 14.57 14.26
N LEU A 55 -4.28 13.97 13.30
CA LEU A 55 -3.80 12.59 13.38
C LEU A 55 -2.69 12.38 14.42
N LYS A 56 -1.82 13.38 14.67
CA LYS A 56 -0.82 13.31 15.74
C LYS A 56 -1.45 13.19 17.13
N ASN A 57 -2.60 13.83 17.33
CA ASN A 57 -3.32 13.82 18.60
C ASN A 57 -4.31 12.65 18.71
N ALA A 58 -4.54 11.92 17.62
CA ALA A 58 -5.44 10.77 17.58
C ALA A 58 -4.72 9.47 18.01
N PRO A 59 -5.44 8.47 18.54
CA PRO A 59 -4.89 7.15 18.77
C PRO A 59 -4.28 6.56 17.49
N VAL A 60 -3.17 5.83 17.63
CA VAL A 60 -2.40 5.25 16.52
C VAL A 60 -3.27 4.42 15.56
N VAL A 61 -4.32 3.79 16.09
CA VAL A 61 -5.27 2.99 15.28
C VAL A 61 -5.96 3.85 14.23
N PHE A 62 -6.36 5.08 14.57
CA PHE A 62 -7.01 6.00 13.62
C PHE A 62 -6.06 6.43 12.51
N GLY A 63 -4.80 6.73 12.82
CA GLY A 63 -3.80 7.06 11.81
C GLY A 63 -3.57 5.89 10.85
N ARG A 64 -3.48 4.66 11.37
CA ARG A 64 -3.34 3.45 10.54
C ARG A 64 -4.56 3.20 9.66
N ALA A 65 -5.77 3.29 10.24
CA ALA A 65 -7.02 3.11 9.51
C ALA A 65 -7.15 4.15 8.39
N TYR A 66 -6.85 5.42 8.67
CA TYR A 66 -6.80 6.49 7.69
C TYR A 66 -5.85 6.16 6.53
N THR A 67 -4.59 5.84 6.83
CA THR A 67 -3.59 5.51 5.80
C THR A 67 -4.03 4.32 4.96
N LEU A 68 -4.51 3.24 5.59
CA LEU A 68 -5.01 2.07 4.88
C LEU A 68 -6.19 2.41 3.95
N THR A 69 -7.14 3.22 4.42
CA THR A 69 -8.29 3.65 3.62
C THR A 69 -7.84 4.46 2.40
N VAL A 70 -6.95 5.44 2.60
CA VAL A 70 -6.41 6.26 1.50
C VAL A 70 -5.70 5.39 0.47
N VAL A 71 -4.86 4.44 0.91
CA VAL A 71 -4.13 3.53 0.03
C VAL A 71 -5.08 2.57 -0.69
N LEU A 72 -6.05 1.95 0.00
CA LEU A 72 -7.00 1.03 -0.62
C LEU A 72 -7.82 1.72 -1.72
N ILE A 73 -8.31 2.92 -1.46
CA ILE A 73 -9.04 3.71 -2.47
C ILE A 73 -8.12 4.08 -3.63
N SER A 74 -6.86 4.43 -3.37
CA SER A 74 -5.89 4.75 -4.42
C SER A 74 -5.68 3.59 -5.39
N TRP A 75 -5.67 2.35 -4.91
CA TRP A 75 -5.57 1.15 -5.76
C TRP A 75 -6.76 0.98 -6.71
N VAL A 76 -7.95 1.44 -6.32
CA VAL A 76 -9.13 1.43 -7.21
C VAL A 76 -8.89 2.36 -8.41
N PHE A 77 -8.38 3.57 -8.18
CA PHE A 77 -8.01 4.48 -9.26
C PHE A 77 -6.92 3.90 -10.16
N PHE A 78 -5.93 3.22 -9.58
CA PHE A 78 -4.84 2.62 -10.33
C PHE A 78 -5.31 1.45 -11.21
N ALA A 79 -6.21 0.62 -10.70
CA ALA A 79 -6.63 -0.62 -11.35
C ALA A 79 -7.67 -0.44 -12.45
N LEU A 80 -8.51 0.61 -12.38
CA LEU A 80 -9.65 0.82 -13.27
C LEU A 80 -9.43 2.05 -14.14
N GLU A 81 -9.62 1.88 -15.45
CA GLU A 81 -9.36 2.96 -16.43
C GLU A 81 -10.56 3.89 -16.64
N LYS A 82 -11.78 3.35 -16.48
CA LYS A 82 -13.00 4.11 -16.75
C LYS A 82 -13.60 4.73 -15.50
N PRO A 83 -13.88 6.04 -15.48
CA PRO A 83 -14.44 6.72 -14.30
C PRO A 83 -15.74 6.10 -13.79
N GLY A 84 -16.60 5.60 -14.68
CA GLY A 84 -17.84 4.92 -14.31
C GLY A 84 -17.61 3.59 -13.57
N GLU A 85 -16.58 2.84 -13.96
CA GLU A 85 -16.19 1.59 -13.29
C GLU A 85 -15.58 1.89 -11.90
N ILE A 86 -14.79 2.95 -11.79
CA ILE A 86 -14.24 3.42 -10.52
C ILE A 86 -15.37 3.75 -9.53
N LEU A 87 -16.36 4.53 -9.96
CA LEU A 87 -17.50 4.89 -9.13
C LEU A 87 -18.32 3.68 -8.71
N ALA A 88 -18.62 2.78 -9.63
CA ALA A 88 -19.35 1.55 -9.36
C ALA A 88 -18.60 0.65 -8.36
N TYR A 89 -17.28 0.54 -8.50
CA TYR A 89 -16.45 -0.24 -7.61
C TYR A 89 -16.39 0.36 -6.19
N LEU A 90 -16.23 1.68 -6.09
CA LEU A 90 -16.28 2.39 -4.80
C LEU A 90 -17.65 2.23 -4.12
N GLN A 91 -18.74 2.34 -4.86
CA GLN A 91 -20.09 2.07 -4.34
C GLN A 91 -20.20 0.64 -3.81
N ALA A 92 -19.65 -0.34 -4.53
CA ALA A 92 -19.63 -1.72 -4.09
C ALA A 92 -18.79 -1.93 -2.82
N MET A 93 -17.62 -1.31 -2.74
CA MET A 93 -16.74 -1.37 -1.56
C MET A 93 -17.43 -0.88 -0.27
N PHE A 94 -18.27 0.13 -0.39
CA PHE A 94 -19.02 0.69 0.75
C PHE A 94 -20.43 0.10 0.91
N GLY A 95 -20.77 -0.97 0.16
CA GLY A 95 -22.08 -1.62 0.23
C GLY A 95 -23.25 -0.79 -0.32
N LEU A 96 -22.96 0.25 -1.11
CA LEU A 96 -23.98 1.18 -1.63
C LEU A 96 -24.67 0.68 -2.91
N ASN A 97 -24.21 -0.43 -3.46
CA ASN A 97 -24.76 -1.04 -4.69
C ASN A 97 -25.95 -1.98 -4.45
N GLY A 98 -26.42 -2.13 -3.20
CA GLY A 98 -27.51 -3.03 -2.83
C GLY A 98 -27.16 -4.53 -2.82
N ALA A 99 -25.93 -4.91 -3.20
CA ALA A 99 -25.50 -6.32 -3.23
C ALA A 99 -25.09 -6.91 -1.86
N GLY A 100 -25.12 -6.07 -0.81
CA GLY A 100 -24.63 -6.45 0.51
C GLY A 100 -23.09 -6.52 0.58
N LEU A 101 -22.58 -6.69 1.80
CA LEU A 101 -21.13 -6.76 2.04
C LEU A 101 -20.55 -8.16 1.77
N MET A 102 -21.39 -9.17 1.67
CA MET A 102 -20.99 -10.56 1.41
C MET A 102 -21.89 -11.21 0.37
N ASN A 103 -21.28 -11.77 -0.64
CA ASN A 103 -21.94 -12.65 -1.62
C ASN A 103 -21.15 -13.96 -1.76
N THR A 104 -21.71 -14.93 -2.46
CA THR A 104 -21.09 -16.25 -2.65
C THR A 104 -19.70 -16.15 -3.30
N GLN A 105 -19.51 -15.22 -4.22
CA GLN A 105 -18.24 -15.00 -4.89
C GLN A 105 -17.19 -14.43 -3.93
N ALA A 106 -17.55 -13.46 -3.09
CA ALA A 106 -16.66 -12.91 -2.07
C ALA A 106 -16.24 -13.96 -1.05
N MET A 107 -17.17 -14.84 -0.64
CA MET A 107 -16.87 -15.96 0.25
C MET A 107 -15.92 -16.97 -0.41
N PHE A 108 -16.15 -17.29 -1.68
CA PHE A 108 -15.27 -18.19 -2.44
C PHE A 108 -13.86 -17.63 -2.53
N LEU A 109 -13.70 -16.37 -3.00
CA LEU A 109 -12.40 -15.72 -3.09
C LEU A 109 -11.73 -15.56 -1.72
N GLY A 110 -12.51 -15.22 -0.69
CA GLY A 110 -12.01 -15.12 0.68
C GLY A 110 -11.40 -16.43 1.18
N ASN A 111 -12.05 -17.56 0.90
CA ASN A 111 -11.55 -18.88 1.28
C ASN A 111 -10.32 -19.28 0.44
N GLU A 112 -10.34 -19.01 -0.86
CA GLU A 112 -9.23 -19.32 -1.76
C GLU A 112 -7.94 -18.58 -1.36
N TYR A 113 -8.06 -17.29 -1.05
CA TYR A 113 -6.92 -16.45 -0.65
C TYR A 113 -6.69 -16.36 0.86
N LEU A 114 -7.44 -17.10 1.68
CA LEU A 114 -7.36 -17.02 3.15
C LEU A 114 -5.93 -17.19 3.67
N VAL A 115 -5.24 -18.22 3.20
CA VAL A 115 -3.86 -18.52 3.64
C VAL A 115 -2.92 -17.36 3.25
N LEU A 116 -3.04 -16.87 2.02
CA LEU A 116 -2.25 -15.73 1.54
C LEU A 116 -2.53 -14.46 2.35
N LEU A 117 -3.79 -14.19 2.65
CA LEU A 117 -4.20 -13.04 3.47
C LEU A 117 -3.65 -13.13 4.90
N ILE A 118 -3.68 -14.32 5.51
CA ILE A 118 -3.09 -14.54 6.84
C ILE A 118 -1.58 -14.31 6.80
N ILE A 119 -0.88 -14.86 5.80
CA ILE A 119 0.57 -14.67 5.64
C ILE A 119 0.88 -13.17 5.44
N ALA A 120 0.14 -12.48 4.58
CA ALA A 120 0.31 -11.05 4.34
C ALA A 120 0.08 -10.24 5.62
N LEU A 121 -0.99 -10.54 6.38
CA LEU A 121 -1.29 -9.89 7.64
C LEU A 121 -0.17 -10.08 8.66
N VAL A 122 0.33 -11.31 8.83
CA VAL A 122 1.45 -11.61 9.74
C VAL A 122 2.72 -10.91 9.29
N ALA A 123 2.99 -10.84 7.99
CA ALA A 123 4.15 -10.14 7.43
C ALA A 123 4.09 -8.61 7.65
N CYS A 124 2.89 -8.02 7.68
CA CYS A 124 2.69 -6.59 8.00
C CYS A 124 2.88 -6.26 9.49
N LEU A 125 2.82 -7.26 10.36
CA LEU A 125 3.04 -7.04 11.79
C LEU A 125 4.56 -7.03 12.10
N PRO A 126 5.01 -6.32 13.15
CA PRO A 126 6.41 -6.28 13.55
C PRO A 126 6.91 -7.59 14.20
N VAL A 127 6.22 -8.71 13.91
CA VAL A 127 6.57 -10.03 14.48
C VAL A 127 7.96 -10.46 14.04
N GLY A 128 8.29 -10.27 12.76
CA GLY A 128 9.61 -10.62 12.23
C GLY A 128 10.73 -9.83 12.89
N SER A 129 10.57 -8.52 13.05
CA SER A 129 11.56 -7.67 13.69
C SER A 129 11.72 -7.99 15.18
N LEU A 130 10.63 -8.29 15.88
CA LEU A 130 10.66 -8.71 17.29
C LEU A 130 11.37 -10.05 17.46
N LEU A 131 11.09 -11.02 16.56
CA LEU A 131 11.75 -12.33 16.59
C LEU A 131 13.26 -12.20 16.31
N ILE A 132 13.63 -11.45 15.27
CA ILE A 132 15.02 -11.17 14.92
C ILE A 132 15.74 -10.49 16.11
N HIS A 133 15.10 -9.50 16.74
CA HIS A 133 15.69 -8.82 17.88
C HIS A 133 15.91 -9.79 19.07
N ARG A 134 14.95 -10.66 19.34
CA ARG A 134 15.09 -11.70 20.38
C ARG A 134 16.22 -12.69 20.06
N LEU A 135 16.31 -13.16 18.82
CA LEU A 135 17.37 -14.06 18.38
C LEU A 135 18.75 -13.41 18.45
N LYS A 136 18.89 -12.15 18.05
CA LYS A 136 20.14 -11.37 18.16
C LYS A 136 20.56 -11.08 19.59
N SER A 137 19.60 -10.81 20.47
CA SER A 137 19.88 -10.53 21.88
C SER A 137 20.17 -11.79 22.72
N SER A 138 19.85 -12.95 22.19
CA SER A 138 20.18 -14.22 22.84
C SER A 138 21.68 -14.48 22.75
N LYS A 139 22.31 -14.57 23.90
CA LYS A 139 23.75 -14.93 24.03
C LYS A 139 24.00 -16.43 23.86
N THR A 140 22.97 -17.24 23.65
CA THR A 140 23.08 -18.70 23.51
C THR A 140 23.50 -19.05 22.07
N GLY A 141 24.53 -19.90 21.95
CA GLY A 141 25.10 -20.33 20.68
C GLY A 141 24.10 -20.84 19.63
N PRO A 142 23.12 -21.71 19.98
CA PRO A 142 22.17 -22.24 19.01
C PRO A 142 21.20 -21.16 18.44
N ALA A 143 20.77 -20.21 19.22
CA ALA A 143 19.89 -19.14 18.75
C ALA A 143 20.60 -18.20 17.77
N MET A 144 21.85 -17.88 18.03
CA MET A 144 22.69 -17.08 17.13
C MET A 144 23.01 -17.85 15.83
N ALA A 145 23.24 -19.17 15.91
CA ALA A 145 23.45 -20.00 14.72
C ALA A 145 22.19 -20.03 13.84
N LEU A 146 21.02 -20.22 14.44
CA LEU A 146 19.72 -20.15 13.74
C LEU A 146 19.50 -18.81 13.06
N TYR A 147 19.81 -17.70 13.73
CA TYR A 147 19.74 -16.37 13.14
C TYR A 147 20.65 -16.24 11.92
N ARG A 148 21.94 -16.63 12.02
CA ARG A 148 22.91 -16.52 10.92
C ARG A 148 22.55 -17.39 9.70
N VAL A 149 22.00 -18.57 9.93
CA VAL A 149 21.52 -19.43 8.85
C VAL A 149 20.28 -18.82 8.22
N GLY A 150 19.30 -18.38 9.01
CA GLY A 150 18.09 -17.77 8.53
C GLY A 150 18.32 -16.49 7.71
N GLU A 151 19.25 -15.65 8.14
CA GLU A 151 19.61 -14.40 7.44
C GLU A 151 20.09 -14.64 6.00
N LYS A 152 20.71 -15.81 5.72
CA LYS A 152 21.19 -16.17 4.38
C LYS A 152 20.20 -17.03 3.62
N VAL A 153 19.61 -18.01 4.30
CA VAL A 153 18.75 -19.01 3.64
C VAL A 153 17.37 -18.42 3.26
N ILE A 154 16.79 -17.60 4.13
CA ILE A 154 15.45 -17.05 3.86
C ILE A 154 15.42 -16.16 2.61
N PRO A 155 16.32 -15.17 2.43
CA PRO A 155 16.34 -14.38 1.20
C PRO A 155 16.62 -15.21 -0.05
N ALA A 156 17.52 -16.18 0.05
CA ALA A 156 17.83 -17.08 -1.09
C ALA A 156 16.62 -17.95 -1.47
N ALA A 157 15.94 -18.53 -0.50
CA ALA A 157 14.74 -19.31 -0.71
C ALA A 157 13.60 -18.46 -1.31
N LEU A 158 13.40 -17.25 -0.78
CA LEU A 158 12.40 -16.30 -1.31
C LEU A 158 12.72 -15.89 -2.74
N LEU A 159 14.00 -15.66 -3.06
CA LEU A 159 14.42 -15.35 -4.42
C LEU A 159 14.13 -16.52 -5.38
N ILE A 160 14.50 -17.74 -5.02
CA ILE A 160 14.23 -18.93 -5.84
C ILE A 160 12.72 -19.11 -6.04
N LEU A 161 11.94 -18.96 -4.98
CA LEU A 161 10.49 -19.08 -5.03
C LEU A 161 9.86 -18.00 -5.92
N SER A 162 10.34 -16.77 -5.83
CA SER A 162 9.88 -15.66 -6.67
C SER A 162 10.21 -15.89 -8.14
N VAL A 163 11.43 -16.38 -8.44
CA VAL A 163 11.81 -16.73 -9.82
C VAL A 163 10.95 -17.87 -10.34
N ALA A 164 10.75 -18.94 -9.56
CA ALA A 164 9.88 -20.04 -9.94
C ALA A 164 8.46 -19.57 -10.24
N TYR A 165 7.91 -18.68 -9.41
CA TYR A 165 6.58 -18.12 -9.61
C TYR A 165 6.50 -17.27 -10.89
N ILE A 166 7.54 -16.48 -11.20
CA ILE A 166 7.59 -15.65 -12.42
C ILE A 166 7.68 -16.55 -13.66
N VAL A 167 8.45 -17.65 -13.61
CA VAL A 167 8.60 -18.59 -14.72
C VAL A 167 7.31 -19.39 -14.97
N ASP A 168 6.63 -19.81 -13.90
CA ASP A 168 5.35 -20.54 -13.99
C ASP A 168 4.19 -19.62 -14.42
N ALA A 169 4.25 -18.34 -14.07
CA ALA A 169 3.26 -17.37 -14.46
C ALA A 169 3.30 -17.12 -15.97
N SER A 170 2.39 -17.73 -16.72
CA SER A 170 2.13 -17.42 -18.13
C SER A 170 1.61 -15.99 -18.35
N TYR A 171 1.38 -15.25 -17.28
CA TYR A 171 0.92 -13.87 -17.25
C TYR A 171 2.12 -12.93 -17.32
N ASN A 172 2.11 -12.02 -18.30
CA ASN A 172 3.15 -11.01 -18.42
C ASN A 172 3.11 -10.06 -17.20
N PRO A 173 4.11 -10.09 -16.30
CA PRO A 173 4.11 -9.28 -15.10
C PRO A 173 4.35 -7.79 -15.35
N PHE A 174 4.65 -7.41 -16.58
CA PHE A 174 4.88 -6.02 -16.95
C PHE A 174 3.53 -5.31 -17.16
N LEU A 175 3.00 -4.72 -16.10
CA LEU A 175 1.85 -3.80 -16.13
C LEU A 175 2.04 -2.62 -17.11
N TYR A 176 3.29 -2.37 -17.53
CA TYR A 176 3.66 -1.25 -18.40
C TYR A 176 3.39 -1.48 -19.89
N PHE A 177 3.03 -2.67 -20.33
CA PHE A 177 2.78 -2.98 -21.74
C PHE A 177 1.28 -3.14 -22.08
N ARG A 178 0.41 -2.44 -21.39
CA ARG A 178 -0.97 -2.21 -21.84
C ARG A 178 -1.06 -0.88 -22.59
N PHE A 179 -0.46 -0.86 -23.77
CA PHE A 179 -0.70 0.17 -24.75
C PHE A 179 -1.54 -0.42 -25.89
#